data_a690ace424580ca20056fd914c798018
#
_entry.id   a690ace424580ca20056fd914c798018
#
_cell.length_a   1.000
_cell.length_b   1.000
_cell.length_c   1.000
_cell.angle_alpha   90.00
_cell.angle_beta   90.00
_cell.angle_gamma   90.00
#
_symmetry.space_group_name_H-M   'P 1'
#
loop_
_entity.id
_entity.type
_entity.pdbx_description
1 polymer ?
#
loop_
_entity_poly.entity_id
_entity_poly.type
_entity_poly.pdbx_seq_one_letter_code
_entity_poly.pdbx_strand_id
1 'polypeptide(L)'
;RENGTDLSNIDYILITHTHSDHVSALNNIVKKYHPTIIMSALMFKDLPFLEDYEHILILFDDIEIDTLKIENIKTSHDTTDSRGYIISENGASIVNITDTGYINQKNFKKISNKNVYIMESNHDIEMLMHGKYPAWLKQRMLSDTGHLSNEASSYYLSKIIGSSTKMIILAHLSEENNTPALALKQIENTFKENN
;
A
#
# COMPACT_ATOMS: atom_id res chain seq x y z
N ARG A 1 9.73 -5.61 17.40
CA ARG A 1 9.68 -6.19 18.78
C ARG A 1 8.49 -5.68 19.60
N GLU A 2 7.99 -4.48 19.31
CA GLU A 2 6.85 -3.90 20.05
C GLU A 2 5.53 -4.68 19.85
N ASN A 3 5.37 -5.37 18.71
CA ASN A 3 4.17 -6.14 18.38
C ASN A 3 4.33 -7.66 18.57
N GLY A 4 5.38 -8.14 19.25
CA GLY A 4 5.61 -9.56 19.52
C GLY A 4 6.03 -10.41 18.32
N THR A 5 6.22 -9.80 17.13
CA THR A 5 6.69 -10.50 15.93
C THR A 5 8.21 -10.48 15.86
N ASP A 6 8.82 -11.66 15.70
CA ASP A 6 10.25 -11.79 15.42
C ASP A 6 10.45 -11.85 13.90
N LEU A 7 11.36 -11.02 13.38
CA LEU A 7 11.70 -11.00 11.95
C LEU A 7 12.31 -12.33 11.46
N SER A 8 12.80 -13.18 12.37
CA SER A 8 13.25 -14.54 12.02
C SER A 8 12.13 -15.47 11.56
N ASN A 9 10.88 -15.11 11.81
CA ASN A 9 9.69 -15.89 11.44
C ASN A 9 9.01 -15.34 10.16
N ILE A 10 9.68 -14.45 9.41
CA ILE A 10 9.15 -13.90 8.18
C ILE A 10 9.74 -14.67 7.01
N ASP A 11 8.90 -15.37 6.26
CA ASP A 11 9.30 -16.16 5.08
C ASP A 11 9.34 -15.27 3.82
N TYR A 12 8.42 -14.32 3.70
CA TYR A 12 8.25 -13.49 2.50
C TYR A 12 8.16 -12.00 2.83
N ILE A 13 8.80 -11.18 1.99
CA ILE A 13 8.65 -9.71 2.00
C ILE A 13 8.21 -9.26 0.61
N LEU A 14 7.06 -8.59 0.52
CA LEU A 14 6.54 -8.00 -0.70
C LEU A 14 6.96 -6.52 -0.76
N ILE A 15 7.66 -6.14 -1.83
CA ILE A 15 8.08 -4.75 -2.05
C ILE A 15 7.00 -4.04 -2.86
N THR A 16 6.43 -2.98 -2.30
CA THR A 16 5.44 -2.14 -2.98
C THR A 16 6.10 -1.20 -3.99
N HIS A 17 7.22 -0.60 -3.62
CA HIS A 17 8.06 0.28 -4.45
C HIS A 17 9.42 0.53 -3.77
N THR A 18 10.31 1.27 -4.44
CA THR A 18 11.74 1.37 -4.08
C THR A 18 12.16 2.70 -3.44
N HIS A 19 11.23 3.54 -2.97
CA HIS A 19 11.59 4.72 -2.19
C HIS A 19 12.33 4.32 -0.90
N SER A 20 13.26 5.17 -0.48
CA SER A 20 14.21 4.86 0.60
C SER A 20 13.56 4.54 1.94
N ASP A 21 12.46 5.18 2.28
CA ASP A 21 11.69 4.94 3.51
C ASP A 21 11.01 3.56 3.53
N HIS A 22 10.79 2.94 2.36
CA HIS A 22 10.25 1.57 2.23
C HIS A 22 11.33 0.48 2.21
N VAL A 23 12.54 0.77 1.71
CA VAL A 23 13.57 -0.25 1.51
C VAL A 23 14.88 -0.02 2.29
N SER A 24 14.99 1.03 3.09
CA SER A 24 16.21 1.37 3.82
C SER A 24 16.71 0.24 4.76
N ALA A 25 15.80 -0.50 5.38
CA ALA A 25 16.13 -1.61 6.27
C ALA A 25 16.39 -2.94 5.53
N LEU A 26 16.02 -3.05 4.23
CA LEU A 26 15.96 -4.30 3.50
C LEU A 26 17.33 -5.00 3.42
N ASN A 27 18.41 -4.25 3.16
CA ASN A 27 19.76 -4.79 3.11
C ASN A 27 20.19 -5.49 4.43
N ASN A 28 19.81 -4.93 5.57
CA ASN A 28 20.09 -5.53 6.86
C ASN A 28 19.21 -6.76 7.14
N ILE A 29 17.96 -6.72 6.69
CA ILE A 29 17.00 -7.81 6.87
C ILE A 29 17.43 -9.03 6.05
N VAL A 30 17.76 -8.87 4.78
CA VAL A 30 18.17 -9.99 3.91
C VAL A 30 19.45 -10.65 4.41
N LYS A 31 20.44 -9.87 4.90
CA LYS A 31 21.68 -10.40 5.46
C LYS A 31 21.51 -11.18 6.75
N LYS A 32 20.48 -10.85 7.53
CA LYS A 32 20.31 -11.42 8.86
C LYS A 32 19.28 -12.54 8.91
N TYR A 33 18.20 -12.44 8.13
CA TYR A 33 17.03 -13.30 8.27
C TYR A 33 16.72 -14.14 7.02
N HIS A 34 17.31 -13.80 5.89
CA HIS A 34 17.21 -14.52 4.60
C HIS A 34 15.79 -14.78 4.10
N PRO A 35 14.81 -13.84 4.21
CA PRO A 35 13.47 -14.03 3.68
C PRO A 35 13.48 -14.05 2.15
N THR A 36 12.47 -14.66 1.54
CA THR A 36 12.26 -14.51 0.10
C THR A 36 11.66 -13.14 -0.20
N ILE A 37 12.30 -12.37 -1.09
CA ILE A 37 11.84 -11.05 -1.50
C ILE A 37 11.04 -11.16 -2.78
N ILE A 38 9.80 -10.67 -2.76
CA ILE A 38 8.87 -10.68 -3.89
C ILE A 38 8.74 -9.25 -4.41
N MET A 39 9.10 -9.03 -5.66
CA MET A 39 9.06 -7.71 -6.30
C MET A 39 8.96 -7.80 -7.82
N SER A 40 8.71 -6.67 -8.49
CA SER A 40 8.80 -6.62 -9.96
C SER A 40 10.25 -6.59 -10.45
N ALA A 41 10.46 -6.94 -11.71
CA ALA A 41 11.78 -6.88 -12.34
C ALA A 41 12.35 -5.45 -12.43
N LEU A 42 11.49 -4.43 -12.47
CA LEU A 42 11.92 -3.03 -12.46
C LEU A 42 12.41 -2.61 -11.08
N MET A 43 11.68 -2.96 -10.02
CA MET A 43 12.10 -2.73 -8.64
C MET A 43 13.43 -3.43 -8.31
N PHE A 44 13.63 -4.65 -8.82
CA PHE A 44 14.88 -5.38 -8.63
C PHE A 44 16.09 -4.64 -9.20
N LYS A 45 15.94 -4.00 -10.36
CA LYS A 45 17.02 -3.18 -10.97
C LYS A 45 17.38 -1.95 -10.14
N ASP A 46 16.42 -1.40 -9.39
CA ASP A 46 16.65 -0.25 -8.51
C ASP A 46 17.37 -0.63 -7.21
N LEU A 47 17.54 -1.93 -6.92
CA LEU A 47 18.11 -2.47 -5.68
C LEU A 47 19.37 -3.32 -5.96
N PRO A 48 20.47 -2.73 -6.45
CA PRO A 48 21.67 -3.46 -6.88
C PRO A 48 22.32 -4.30 -5.76
N PHE A 49 22.08 -3.97 -4.48
CA PHE A 49 22.58 -4.77 -3.37
C PHE A 49 21.91 -6.16 -3.25
N LEU A 50 20.88 -6.43 -4.04
CA LEU A 50 20.21 -7.74 -4.13
C LEU A 50 20.66 -8.58 -5.32
N GLU A 51 21.61 -8.11 -6.14
CA GLU A 51 22.04 -8.81 -7.37
C GLU A 51 22.51 -10.24 -7.10
N ASP A 52 23.25 -10.44 -6.02
CA ASP A 52 23.77 -11.76 -5.60
C ASP A 52 22.90 -12.45 -4.54
N TYR A 53 21.69 -11.93 -4.26
CA TYR A 53 20.81 -12.52 -3.27
C TYR A 53 19.95 -13.63 -3.88
N GLU A 54 20.09 -14.87 -3.36
CA GLU A 54 19.50 -16.06 -3.98
C GLU A 54 17.98 -16.18 -3.79
N HIS A 55 17.40 -15.55 -2.75
CA HIS A 55 15.98 -15.68 -2.43
C HIS A 55 15.15 -14.53 -3.01
N ILE A 56 15.18 -14.37 -4.34
CA ILE A 56 14.37 -13.39 -5.07
C ILE A 56 13.31 -14.11 -5.91
N LEU A 57 12.08 -13.65 -5.80
CA LEU A 57 10.98 -14.05 -6.66
C LEU A 57 10.49 -12.82 -7.46
N ILE A 58 10.76 -12.84 -8.77
CA ILE A 58 10.30 -11.77 -9.66
C ILE A 58 8.84 -11.98 -10.02
N LEU A 59 8.02 -11.02 -9.63
CA LEU A 59 6.58 -11.02 -9.86
C LEU A 59 6.26 -10.39 -11.22
N PHE A 60 5.84 -11.19 -12.18
CA PHE A 60 5.32 -10.74 -13.48
C PHE A 60 3.80 -10.58 -13.42
N ASP A 61 3.14 -11.63 -12.97
CA ASP A 61 1.69 -11.76 -12.81
C ASP A 61 1.34 -12.15 -11.37
N ASP A 62 0.11 -12.62 -11.16
CA ASP A 62 -0.33 -13.18 -9.89
C ASP A 62 0.37 -14.55 -9.67
N ILE A 63 0.71 -14.86 -8.43
CA ILE A 63 1.41 -16.09 -8.07
C ILE A 63 0.69 -16.84 -6.94
N GLU A 64 0.93 -18.14 -6.87
CA GLU A 64 0.50 -19.00 -5.78
C GLU A 64 1.73 -19.66 -5.16
N ILE A 65 1.85 -19.60 -3.83
CA ILE A 65 2.91 -20.22 -3.05
C ILE A 65 2.22 -21.05 -1.97
N ASP A 66 2.24 -22.36 -2.10
CA ASP A 66 1.47 -23.29 -1.26
C ASP A 66 -0.03 -22.94 -1.27
N THR A 67 -0.56 -22.47 -0.14
CA THR A 67 -1.97 -22.05 0.01
C THR A 67 -2.16 -20.55 -0.17
N LEU A 68 -1.05 -19.80 -0.28
CA LEU A 68 -1.05 -18.34 -0.35
C LEU A 68 -1.17 -17.88 -1.81
N LYS A 69 -2.23 -17.15 -2.13
CA LYS A 69 -2.38 -16.47 -3.42
C LYS A 69 -2.00 -15.02 -3.27
N ILE A 70 -1.04 -14.56 -4.07
CA ILE A 70 -0.59 -13.16 -4.12
C ILE A 70 -0.94 -12.61 -5.50
N GLU A 71 -1.87 -11.66 -5.52
CA GLU A 71 -2.27 -10.91 -6.70
C GLU A 71 -1.72 -9.49 -6.59
N ASN A 72 -1.39 -8.87 -7.71
CA ASN A 72 -0.90 -7.50 -7.70
C ASN A 72 -1.74 -6.58 -8.60
N ILE A 73 -1.72 -5.30 -8.29
CA ILE A 73 -2.22 -4.23 -9.13
C ILE A 73 -1.14 -3.16 -9.27
N LYS A 74 -1.09 -2.49 -10.41
CA LYS A 74 -0.22 -1.33 -10.57
C LYS A 74 -0.85 -0.13 -9.86
N THR A 75 -0.09 0.51 -8.98
CA THR A 75 -0.41 1.80 -8.37
C THR A 75 0.18 2.94 -9.19
N SER A 76 -0.21 4.17 -8.91
CA SER A 76 0.28 5.36 -9.59
C SER A 76 1.10 6.21 -8.63
N HIS A 77 2.40 6.06 -8.69
CA HIS A 77 3.34 6.76 -7.81
C HIS A 77 4.60 7.17 -8.57
N ASP A 78 5.31 8.17 -8.08
CA ASP A 78 6.49 8.76 -8.73
C ASP A 78 7.78 7.93 -8.52
N THR A 79 7.73 6.68 -8.92
CA THR A 79 8.81 5.70 -8.84
C THR A 79 8.88 4.86 -10.12
N THR A 80 9.96 4.12 -10.32
CA THR A 80 10.17 3.27 -11.50
C THR A 80 9.04 2.25 -11.69
N ASP A 81 8.59 1.61 -10.62
CA ASP A 81 7.40 0.76 -10.58
C ASP A 81 6.80 0.77 -9.16
N SER A 82 5.48 0.70 -9.08
CA SER A 82 4.78 0.59 -7.79
C SER A 82 3.60 -0.37 -7.87
N ARG A 83 3.36 -1.11 -6.79
CA ARG A 83 2.37 -2.18 -6.70
C ARG A 83 1.57 -2.12 -5.40
N GLY A 84 0.26 -2.33 -5.53
CA GLY A 84 -0.58 -2.79 -4.44
C GLY A 84 -0.76 -4.30 -4.51
N TYR A 85 -1.04 -4.93 -3.38
CA TYR A 85 -1.14 -6.38 -3.27
C TYR A 85 -2.50 -6.82 -2.72
N ILE A 86 -3.01 -7.94 -3.26
CA ILE A 86 -4.11 -8.69 -2.67
C ILE A 86 -3.52 -10.04 -2.25
N ILE A 87 -3.58 -10.35 -0.96
CA ILE A 87 -3.08 -11.58 -0.39
C ILE A 87 -4.27 -12.38 0.10
N SER A 88 -4.40 -13.61 -0.35
CA SER A 88 -5.55 -14.47 -0.01
C SER A 88 -5.08 -15.84 0.41
N GLU A 89 -5.68 -16.36 1.48
CA GLU A 89 -5.44 -17.71 1.99
C GLU A 89 -6.69 -18.24 2.71
N ASN A 90 -7.06 -19.49 2.47
CA ASN A 90 -8.15 -20.19 3.18
C ASN A 90 -9.48 -19.39 3.25
N GLY A 91 -9.81 -18.66 2.18
CA GLY A 91 -11.02 -17.83 2.11
C GLY A 91 -10.91 -16.47 2.81
N ALA A 92 -9.80 -16.15 3.46
CA ALA A 92 -9.48 -14.82 3.94
C ALA A 92 -8.71 -14.03 2.88
N SER A 93 -8.84 -12.70 2.90
CA SER A 93 -8.16 -11.82 1.94
C SER A 93 -7.83 -10.46 2.53
N ILE A 94 -6.65 -9.95 2.20
CA ILE A 94 -6.16 -8.62 2.58
C ILE A 94 -5.80 -7.86 1.30
N VAL A 95 -6.22 -6.62 1.19
CA VAL A 95 -5.78 -5.66 0.17
C VAL A 95 -4.87 -4.66 0.83
N ASN A 96 -3.69 -4.44 0.27
CA ASN A 96 -2.77 -3.38 0.68
C ASN A 96 -2.52 -2.43 -0.50
N ILE A 97 -2.97 -1.19 -0.36
CA ILE A 97 -2.77 -0.12 -1.35
C ILE A 97 -2.33 1.13 -0.61
N THR A 98 -1.05 1.45 -0.74
CA THR A 98 -0.44 2.68 -0.26
C THR A 98 0.35 3.32 -1.41
N ASP A 99 0.71 4.58 -1.25
CA ASP A 99 1.56 5.29 -2.20
C ASP A 99 0.98 5.29 -3.63
N THR A 100 -0.16 5.96 -3.75
CA THR A 100 -0.83 6.11 -5.04
C THR A 100 -1.66 7.39 -5.09
N GLY A 101 -1.57 8.12 -6.19
CA GLY A 101 -2.41 9.31 -6.41
C GLY A 101 -3.84 8.96 -6.82
N TYR A 102 -4.07 7.78 -7.40
CA TYR A 102 -5.41 7.28 -7.73
C TYR A 102 -5.45 5.75 -7.88
N ILE A 103 -6.64 5.17 -7.77
CA ILE A 103 -6.87 3.75 -8.06
C ILE A 103 -7.59 3.61 -9.40
N ASN A 104 -6.96 2.95 -10.37
CA ASN A 104 -7.55 2.72 -11.67
C ASN A 104 -8.79 1.82 -11.57
N GLN A 105 -9.91 2.26 -12.14
CA GLN A 105 -11.20 1.55 -12.07
C GLN A 105 -11.13 0.11 -12.63
N LYS A 106 -10.22 -0.19 -13.56
CA LYS A 106 -10.01 -1.56 -14.06
C LYS A 106 -9.66 -2.55 -12.93
N ASN A 107 -9.09 -2.05 -11.83
CA ASN A 107 -8.69 -2.85 -10.68
C ASN A 107 -9.86 -3.12 -9.70
N PHE A 108 -10.97 -2.37 -9.79
CA PHE A 108 -12.06 -2.44 -8.81
C PHE A 108 -12.60 -3.85 -8.65
N LYS A 109 -12.86 -4.56 -9.77
CA LYS A 109 -13.33 -5.96 -9.72
C LYS A 109 -12.38 -6.85 -8.93
N LYS A 110 -11.06 -6.66 -9.09
CA LYS A 110 -10.02 -7.48 -8.45
C LYS A 110 -9.94 -7.23 -6.95
N ILE A 111 -10.06 -5.97 -6.53
CA ILE A 111 -9.93 -5.55 -5.13
C ILE A 111 -11.25 -5.50 -4.35
N SER A 112 -12.41 -5.68 -5.01
CA SER A 112 -13.71 -5.55 -4.35
C SER A 112 -14.04 -6.72 -3.42
N ASN A 113 -14.85 -6.41 -2.39
CA ASN A 113 -15.44 -7.38 -1.45
C ASN A 113 -14.41 -8.28 -0.75
N LYS A 114 -13.26 -7.72 -0.39
CA LYS A 114 -12.22 -8.42 0.37
C LYS A 114 -12.44 -8.24 1.88
N ASN A 115 -11.79 -9.09 2.69
CA ASN A 115 -12.04 -9.10 4.15
C ASN A 115 -11.38 -7.93 4.88
N VAL A 116 -10.15 -7.57 4.50
CA VAL A 116 -9.38 -6.51 5.14
C VAL A 116 -8.82 -5.57 4.07
N TYR A 117 -8.91 -4.28 4.33
CA TYR A 117 -8.28 -3.24 3.51
C TYR A 117 -7.26 -2.48 4.36
N ILE A 118 -6.02 -2.43 3.88
CA ILE A 118 -4.99 -1.48 4.31
C ILE A 118 -4.93 -0.46 3.18
N MET A 119 -5.53 0.71 3.41
CA MET A 119 -5.73 1.72 2.38
C MET A 119 -5.06 3.03 2.78
N GLU A 120 -4.33 3.62 1.84
CA GLU A 120 -3.78 4.95 2.04
C GLU A 120 -4.88 5.97 2.36
N SER A 121 -4.60 6.81 3.34
CA SER A 121 -5.37 8.01 3.69
C SER A 121 -4.37 9.08 4.12
N ASN A 122 -3.62 9.59 3.13
CA ASN A 122 -2.40 10.30 3.41
C ASN A 122 -2.65 11.68 4.03
N HIS A 123 -3.49 12.50 3.42
CA HIS A 123 -3.66 13.88 3.85
C HIS A 123 -5.12 14.33 3.86
N ASP A 124 -5.41 15.25 4.75
CA ASP A 124 -6.58 16.12 4.70
C ASP A 124 -6.28 17.28 3.76
N ILE A 125 -7.19 17.56 2.82
CA ILE A 125 -6.96 18.58 1.78
C ILE A 125 -6.81 19.98 2.40
N GLU A 126 -7.62 20.33 3.40
CA GLU A 126 -7.57 21.64 4.06
C GLU A 126 -6.26 21.82 4.84
N MET A 127 -5.85 20.77 5.59
CA MET A 127 -4.56 20.81 6.29
C MET A 127 -3.39 20.95 5.32
N LEU A 128 -3.41 20.21 4.19
CA LEU A 128 -2.37 20.30 3.18
C LEU A 128 -2.32 21.69 2.55
N MET A 129 -3.46 22.25 2.15
CA MET A 129 -3.53 23.56 1.48
C MET A 129 -3.07 24.70 2.39
N HIS A 130 -3.41 24.66 3.67
CA HIS A 130 -3.02 25.66 4.65
C HIS A 130 -1.71 25.31 5.40
N GLY A 131 -1.17 24.10 5.20
CA GLY A 131 0.04 23.61 5.84
C GLY A 131 1.33 24.28 5.35
N LYS A 132 2.44 23.93 5.99
CA LYS A 132 3.75 24.55 5.79
C LYS A 132 4.48 24.11 4.50
N TYR A 133 3.98 23.09 3.81
CA TYR A 133 4.64 22.59 2.61
C TYR A 133 4.70 23.66 1.50
N PRO A 134 5.82 23.76 0.77
CA PRO A 134 5.92 24.66 -0.37
C PRO A 134 4.97 24.24 -1.49
N ALA A 135 4.59 25.18 -2.34
CA ALA A 135 3.59 24.96 -3.38
C ALA A 135 3.88 23.77 -4.29
N TRP A 136 5.16 23.57 -4.68
CA TRP A 136 5.55 22.46 -5.52
C TRP A 136 5.30 21.09 -4.86
N LEU A 137 5.51 20.98 -3.52
CA LEU A 137 5.28 19.75 -2.78
C LEU A 137 3.77 19.47 -2.63
N LYS A 138 2.97 20.51 -2.37
CA LYS A 138 1.50 20.40 -2.36
C LYS A 138 0.97 19.91 -3.70
N GLN A 139 1.48 20.44 -4.81
CA GLN A 139 1.11 19.98 -6.17
C GLN A 139 1.50 18.52 -6.40
N ARG A 140 2.71 18.11 -5.98
CA ARG A 140 3.15 16.71 -6.05
C ARG A 140 2.23 15.80 -5.27
N MET A 141 1.89 16.16 -4.02
CA MET A 141 0.99 15.38 -3.16
C MET A 141 -0.40 15.17 -3.79
N LEU A 142 -0.94 16.20 -4.43
CA LEU A 142 -2.26 16.19 -5.06
C LEU A 142 -2.27 15.64 -6.50
N SER A 143 -1.11 15.28 -7.05
CA SER A 143 -1.01 14.76 -8.43
C SER A 143 -1.46 13.32 -8.55
N ASP A 144 -1.71 12.86 -9.79
CA ASP A 144 -2.02 11.46 -10.10
C ASP A 144 -0.92 10.47 -9.67
N THR A 145 0.31 10.95 -9.44
CA THR A 145 1.44 10.16 -8.95
C THR A 145 1.81 10.50 -7.51
N GLY A 146 1.00 11.28 -6.82
CA GLY A 146 1.15 11.65 -5.42
C GLY A 146 0.52 10.62 -4.48
N HIS A 147 -0.40 11.10 -3.63
CA HIS A 147 -1.01 10.30 -2.56
C HIS A 147 -2.52 10.51 -2.47
N LEU A 148 -3.25 9.50 -2.01
CA LEU A 148 -4.70 9.63 -1.76
C LEU A 148 -4.97 10.57 -0.58
N SER A 149 -5.84 11.56 -0.80
CA SER A 149 -6.43 12.31 0.30
C SER A 149 -7.42 11.45 1.10
N ASN A 150 -7.86 11.93 2.26
CA ASN A 150 -8.91 11.28 3.05
C ASN A 150 -10.20 11.12 2.23
N GLU A 151 -10.57 12.13 1.42
CA GLU A 151 -11.75 12.12 0.55
C GLU A 151 -11.61 11.07 -0.55
N ALA A 152 -10.46 11.03 -1.25
CA ALA A 152 -10.22 10.06 -2.31
C ALA A 152 -10.22 8.62 -1.75
N SER A 153 -9.55 8.40 -0.62
CA SER A 153 -9.53 7.11 0.08
C SER A 153 -10.92 6.63 0.43
N SER A 154 -11.72 7.47 1.09
CA SER A 154 -13.09 7.14 1.49
C SER A 154 -14.01 6.89 0.29
N TYR A 155 -13.86 7.66 -0.79
CA TYR A 155 -14.56 7.45 -2.05
C TYR A 155 -14.24 6.06 -2.65
N TYR A 156 -12.97 5.70 -2.78
CA TYR A 156 -12.59 4.39 -3.32
C TYR A 156 -13.09 3.26 -2.43
N LEU A 157 -12.92 3.37 -1.12
CA LEU A 157 -13.43 2.38 -0.17
C LEU A 157 -14.94 2.18 -0.31
N SER A 158 -15.73 3.26 -0.47
CA SER A 158 -17.19 3.15 -0.66
C SER A 158 -17.60 2.40 -1.93
N LYS A 159 -16.70 2.27 -2.93
CA LYS A 159 -16.95 1.54 -4.19
C LYS A 159 -16.49 0.09 -4.17
N ILE A 160 -15.58 -0.28 -3.26
CA ILE A 160 -14.95 -1.61 -3.27
C ILE A 160 -15.29 -2.49 -2.06
N ILE A 161 -15.71 -1.91 -0.93
CA ILE A 161 -16.15 -2.71 0.22
C ILE A 161 -17.44 -3.47 -0.11
N GLY A 162 -17.69 -4.56 0.61
CA GLY A 162 -18.89 -5.36 0.44
C GLY A 162 -19.19 -6.20 1.67
N SER A 163 -20.09 -7.17 1.53
CA SER A 163 -20.57 -8.02 2.65
C SER A 163 -19.49 -8.86 3.31
N SER A 164 -18.37 -9.13 2.61
CA SER A 164 -17.23 -9.86 3.17
C SER A 164 -16.27 -8.99 3.96
N THR A 165 -16.38 -7.66 3.86
CA THR A 165 -15.45 -6.73 4.50
C THR A 165 -15.66 -6.70 6.01
N LYS A 166 -14.58 -6.95 6.75
CA LYS A 166 -14.57 -7.03 8.21
C LYS A 166 -13.76 -5.90 8.86
N MET A 167 -12.75 -5.38 8.14
CA MET A 167 -11.83 -4.40 8.69
C MET A 167 -11.30 -3.46 7.61
N ILE A 168 -11.16 -2.20 7.98
CA ILE A 168 -10.47 -1.17 7.19
C ILE A 168 -9.41 -0.55 8.10
N ILE A 169 -8.18 -0.50 7.62
CA ILE A 169 -7.05 0.15 8.26
C ILE A 169 -6.65 1.31 7.37
N LEU A 170 -6.84 2.53 7.85
CA LEU A 170 -6.34 3.73 7.18
C LEU A 170 -4.86 3.85 7.49
N ALA A 171 -4.04 3.83 6.45
CA ALA A 171 -2.58 3.75 6.55
C ALA A 171 -1.91 4.93 5.85
N HIS A 172 -0.59 5.05 6.05
CA HIS A 172 0.25 6.04 5.39
C HIS A 172 -0.21 7.49 5.62
N LEU A 173 -0.65 7.80 6.85
CA LEU A 173 -1.09 9.13 7.24
C LEU A 173 0.10 10.07 7.34
N SER A 174 -0.01 11.26 6.74
CA SER A 174 0.99 12.32 6.88
C SER A 174 1.02 12.86 8.31
N GLU A 175 2.18 12.93 8.93
CA GLU A 175 2.35 13.52 10.27
C GLU A 175 2.05 15.03 10.28
N GLU A 176 2.29 15.73 9.16
CA GLU A 176 2.14 17.18 9.04
C GLU A 176 0.75 17.60 8.51
N ASN A 177 0.10 16.79 7.70
CA ASN A 177 -1.10 17.18 6.95
C ASN A 177 -2.28 16.25 7.18
N ASN A 178 -2.28 15.47 8.26
CA ASN A 178 -3.40 14.61 8.63
C ASN A 178 -3.45 14.39 10.14
N THR A 179 -4.57 13.82 10.58
CA THR A 179 -4.71 13.19 11.90
C THR A 179 -5.58 11.94 11.78
N PRO A 180 -5.39 10.92 12.63
CA PRO A 180 -6.28 9.75 12.64
C PRO A 180 -7.77 10.12 12.79
N ALA A 181 -8.07 11.17 13.57
CA ALA A 181 -9.42 11.63 13.78
C ALA A 181 -10.08 12.20 12.51
N LEU A 182 -9.34 12.96 11.70
CA LEU A 182 -9.82 13.50 10.43
C LEU A 182 -10.04 12.38 9.40
N ALA A 183 -9.09 11.47 9.28
CA ALA A 183 -9.20 10.32 8.37
C ALA A 183 -10.42 9.45 8.72
N LEU A 184 -10.64 9.11 9.99
CA LEU A 184 -11.80 8.36 10.45
C LEU A 184 -13.11 9.11 10.23
N LYS A 185 -13.16 10.40 10.56
CA LYS A 185 -14.34 11.23 10.35
C LYS A 185 -14.75 11.29 8.88
N GLN A 186 -13.77 11.40 7.98
CA GLN A 186 -14.06 11.45 6.54
C GLN A 186 -14.67 10.15 6.03
N ILE A 187 -14.12 8.99 6.41
CA ILE A 187 -14.68 7.71 5.98
C ILE A 187 -16.07 7.46 6.56
N GLU A 188 -16.31 7.81 7.83
CA GLU A 188 -17.64 7.70 8.46
C GLU A 188 -18.69 8.56 7.74
N ASN A 189 -18.36 9.80 7.39
CA ASN A 189 -19.24 10.69 6.66
C ASN A 189 -19.58 10.13 5.28
N THR A 190 -18.57 9.71 4.51
CA THR A 190 -18.77 9.13 3.19
C THR A 190 -19.65 7.88 3.23
N PHE A 191 -19.50 7.03 4.23
CA PHE A 191 -20.32 5.82 4.36
C PHE A 191 -21.78 6.13 4.78
N LYS A 192 -22.01 7.16 5.59
CA LYS A 192 -23.37 7.60 5.94
C LYS A 192 -24.12 8.19 4.73
N GLU A 193 -23.40 8.87 3.83
CA GLU A 193 -24.01 9.48 2.63
C GLU A 193 -24.32 8.45 1.52
N ASN A 194 -23.65 7.29 1.54
CA ASN A 194 -23.82 6.25 0.52
C ASN A 194 -24.69 5.06 0.97
N ASN A 195 -25.23 5.09 2.19
CA ASN A 195 -26.23 4.15 2.73
C ASN A 195 -27.63 4.79 2.72
#